data_5435038eae000731822db3940744133e
#
_entry.id   5435038eae000731822db3940744133e
#
_cell.length_a   1.000
_cell.length_b   1.000
_cell.length_c   1.000
_cell.angle_alpha   90.00
_cell.angle_beta   90.00
_cell.angle_gamma   90.00
#
_symmetry.space_group_name_H-M   'P 1'
#
loop_
_entity.id
_entity.type
_entity.pdbx_description
1 polymer ?
#
loop_
_entity_poly.entity_id
_entity_poly.type
_entity_poly.pdbx_seq_one_letter_code
_entity_poly.pdbx_strand_id
1 'polypeptide(L)'
;MKRSCIWNFKPVENGKILPKTWNDKNVLPDRATAEAVLTLCQLIQLRNAYNGDWVPDYKTADTKFTIEFENNRIVKNTTKGWPCILVFKSEELCDEFLRCFRPLIEKLKPLYGIKEGGRNDQQH
;
A
#
# COMPACT_ATOMS: atom_id res chain seq x y z
N MET A 1 -17.41 -0.11 10.84
CA MET A 1 -16.92 -0.07 10.99
C MET A 1 -16.24 -0.35 11.23
N LYS A 2 -15.84 -0.59 11.13
CA LYS A 2 -15.26 -0.69 11.47
C LYS A 2 -14.32 -0.93 11.42
N ARG A 3 -13.71 -1.35 10.84
CA ARG A 3 -12.64 -1.26 10.96
C ARG A 3 -11.89 -2.05 11.67
N SER A 4 -11.95 -3.00 11.83
CA SER A 4 -11.47 -3.64 12.77
C SER A 4 -10.16 -4.19 12.69
N CYS A 5 -9.73 -4.91 11.80
CA CYS A 5 -8.45 -5.53 11.86
C CYS A 5 -7.31 -4.60 12.02
N ILE A 6 -7.46 -3.40 11.60
CA ILE A 6 -6.38 -2.51 11.66
C ILE A 6 -6.09 -2.05 12.98
N TRP A 7 -7.07 -2.06 13.78
CA TRP A 7 -6.90 -1.56 15.05
C TRP A 7 -5.92 -2.30 15.80
N ASN A 8 -5.75 -3.50 15.51
CA ASN A 8 -4.87 -4.25 16.31
C ASN A 8 -3.48 -3.91 16.10
N PHE A 9 -3.23 -3.07 15.16
CA PHE A 9 -1.94 -2.67 14.93
C PHE A 9 -1.61 -1.43 15.57
N LYS A 10 -2.09 -1.01 16.63
CA LYS A 10 -1.76 0.15 17.29
C LYS A 10 -0.35 0.37 17.26
N PRO A 11 0.16 1.06 16.41
CA PRO A 11 1.56 1.14 16.22
C PRO A 11 2.23 1.98 17.22
N VAL A 12 1.56 2.85 17.82
CA VAL A 12 2.25 3.77 18.54
C VAL A 12 2.02 3.78 19.92
N GLU A 13 1.88 2.75 20.50
CA GLU A 13 1.71 2.72 21.85
C GLU A 13 3.00 2.92 22.46
N ASN A 14 3.27 3.96 23.02
CA ASN A 14 4.53 4.25 23.66
C ASN A 14 5.66 4.18 22.68
N GLY A 15 5.38 4.51 21.47
CA GLY A 15 6.42 4.49 20.50
C GLY A 15 6.75 3.14 19.97
N LYS A 16 6.06 2.14 20.40
CA LYS A 16 6.32 0.82 19.91
C LYS A 16 5.20 0.38 19.05
N ILE A 17 5.53 -0.36 18.06
CA ILE A 17 4.59 -0.78 17.15
C ILE A 17 4.05 -2.12 17.40
N LEU A 18 4.80 -2.98 17.77
CA LEU A 18 4.38 -4.34 17.92
C LEU A 18 4.41 -4.75 19.35
N PRO A 19 3.73 -5.82 19.67
CA PRO A 19 3.73 -6.31 21.02
C PRO A 19 5.14 -6.57 21.47
N LYS A 20 5.37 -6.38 22.73
CA LYS A 20 6.67 -6.60 23.26
C LYS A 20 7.08 -8.02 23.19
N THR A 21 6.14 -8.91 22.97
CA THR A 21 6.50 -10.29 22.88
C THR A 21 7.34 -10.58 21.66
N TRP A 22 7.35 -9.67 20.72
CA TRP A 22 8.20 -9.86 19.57
C TRP A 22 9.58 -9.44 19.98
N ASN A 23 10.56 -10.12 19.55
CA ASN A 23 11.89 -9.67 19.89
C ASN A 23 12.23 -8.56 18.93
N ASP A 24 13.29 -7.86 19.23
CA ASP A 24 13.63 -6.68 18.46
C ASP A 24 13.91 -6.94 17.02
N LYS A 25 14.29 -8.13 16.68
CA LYS A 25 14.59 -8.40 15.30
C LYS A 25 13.37 -8.48 14.45
N ASN A 26 12.21 -8.68 15.07
CA ASN A 26 11.00 -8.78 14.32
C ASN A 26 10.19 -7.51 14.31
N VAL A 27 10.70 -6.49 14.94
CA VAL A 27 10.03 -5.22 14.93
C VAL A 27 10.36 -4.51 13.64
N LEU A 28 9.43 -3.74 13.11
CA LEU A 28 9.70 -3.02 11.89
C LEU A 28 10.90 -2.12 12.08
N PRO A 29 11.71 -1.99 11.06
CA PRO A 29 13.01 -1.33 11.18
C PRO A 29 12.95 0.13 11.56
N ASP A 30 11.93 0.83 11.17
CA ASP A 30 11.89 2.23 11.51
C ASP A 30 10.47 2.76 11.44
N ARG A 31 10.35 4.00 11.85
CA ARG A 31 9.05 4.61 11.90
C ARG A 31 8.43 4.77 10.51
N ALA A 32 9.23 5.07 9.53
CA ALA A 32 8.69 5.24 8.18
C ALA A 32 8.07 3.95 7.67
N THR A 33 8.70 2.82 7.95
CA THR A 33 8.14 1.55 7.53
C THR A 33 6.86 1.25 8.29
N ALA A 34 6.82 1.57 9.56
CA ALA A 34 5.64 1.34 10.36
C ALA A 34 4.48 2.19 9.85
N GLU A 35 4.74 3.43 9.54
CA GLU A 35 3.71 4.29 9.01
C GLU A 35 3.24 3.80 7.65
N ALA A 36 4.16 3.27 6.86
CA ALA A 36 3.78 2.74 5.55
C ALA A 36 2.85 1.55 5.69
N VAL A 37 3.08 0.71 6.69
CA VAL A 37 2.20 -0.43 6.89
C VAL A 37 0.79 0.02 7.25
N LEU A 38 0.68 1.02 8.13
CA LEU A 38 -0.62 1.53 8.47
C LEU A 38 -1.29 2.19 7.28
N THR A 39 -0.52 2.94 6.52
CA THR A 39 -1.06 3.59 5.34
C THR A 39 -1.54 2.55 4.34
N LEU A 40 -0.82 1.45 4.21
CA LEU A 40 -1.25 0.40 3.31
C LEU A 40 -2.60 -0.16 3.75
N CYS A 41 -2.79 -0.36 5.05
CA CYS A 41 -4.07 -0.83 5.54
C CYS A 41 -5.18 0.14 5.21
N GLN A 42 -4.92 1.43 5.34
CA GLN A 42 -5.90 2.44 5.00
C GLN A 42 -6.22 2.41 3.51
N LEU A 43 -5.19 2.28 2.69
CA LEU A 43 -5.40 2.25 1.25
C LEU A 43 -6.19 1.03 0.82
N ILE A 44 -5.98 -0.09 1.49
CA ILE A 44 -6.74 -1.28 1.18
C ILE A 44 -8.22 -1.07 1.48
N GLN A 45 -8.53 -0.41 2.58
CA GLN A 45 -9.91 -0.14 2.88
C GLN A 45 -10.53 0.81 1.87
N LEU A 46 -9.78 1.83 1.48
CA LEU A 46 -10.25 2.75 0.47
C LEU A 46 -10.43 2.05 -0.87
N ARG A 47 -9.49 1.18 -1.22
CA ARG A 47 -9.60 0.41 -2.45
C ARG A 47 -10.89 -0.40 -2.46
N ASN A 48 -11.20 -1.03 -1.33
CA ASN A 48 -12.39 -1.84 -1.25
C ASN A 48 -13.64 -1.00 -1.40
N ALA A 49 -13.63 0.20 -0.84
CA ALA A 49 -14.76 1.09 -0.97
C ALA A 49 -14.95 1.51 -2.43
N TYR A 50 -13.85 1.78 -3.12
CA TYR A 50 -13.94 2.16 -4.52
C TYR A 50 -14.43 1.02 -5.40
N ASN A 51 -13.99 -0.19 -5.11
CA ASN A 51 -14.37 -1.34 -5.93
C ASN A 51 -15.77 -1.88 -5.61
N GLY A 52 -16.30 -1.51 -4.47
CA GLY A 52 -17.61 -2.03 -4.07
C GLY A 52 -17.55 -3.52 -3.85
N ASP A 53 -18.45 -4.24 -4.47
CA ASP A 53 -18.49 -5.68 -4.30
C ASP A 53 -17.58 -6.43 -5.23
N TRP A 54 -16.88 -5.74 -6.07
CA TRP A 54 -16.03 -6.41 -7.04
C TRP A 54 -14.81 -7.01 -6.37
N VAL A 55 -14.51 -8.24 -6.74
CA VAL A 55 -13.34 -8.93 -6.27
C VAL A 55 -12.59 -9.42 -7.50
N PRO A 56 -11.30 -9.13 -7.60
CA PRO A 56 -10.57 -9.52 -8.80
C PRO A 56 -10.48 -11.04 -8.93
N ASP A 57 -10.65 -11.50 -10.15
CA ASP A 57 -10.50 -12.91 -10.44
C ASP A 57 -9.31 -13.04 -11.36
N TYR A 58 -8.22 -13.55 -10.85
CA TYR A 58 -6.99 -13.63 -11.63
C TYR A 58 -6.94 -14.84 -12.54
N LYS A 59 -8.00 -15.61 -12.57
CA LYS A 59 -8.08 -16.74 -13.47
C LYS A 59 -8.68 -16.35 -14.81
N THR A 60 -9.33 -15.22 -14.88
CA THR A 60 -9.96 -14.80 -16.13
C THR A 60 -9.01 -13.90 -16.89
N ALA A 61 -9.37 -13.65 -18.14
CA ALA A 61 -8.56 -12.78 -18.98
C ALA A 61 -8.96 -11.33 -18.85
N ASP A 62 -9.87 -11.01 -17.96
CA ASP A 62 -10.30 -9.63 -17.80
C ASP A 62 -9.16 -8.77 -17.34
N THR A 63 -9.06 -7.60 -17.94
CA THR A 63 -8.03 -6.66 -17.57
C THR A 63 -8.39 -5.97 -16.27
N LYS A 64 -7.45 -5.93 -15.38
CA LYS A 64 -7.60 -5.24 -14.11
C LYS A 64 -6.58 -4.11 -14.10
N PHE A 65 -6.90 -3.04 -13.40
CA PHE A 65 -6.08 -1.84 -13.42
C PHE A 65 -5.39 -1.67 -12.08
N THR A 66 -4.10 -1.39 -12.11
CA THR A 66 -3.31 -1.43 -10.89
C THR A 66 -2.50 -0.15 -10.72
N ILE A 67 -2.09 0.09 -9.48
CA ILE A 67 -1.17 1.16 -9.16
C ILE A 67 0.03 0.48 -8.53
N GLU A 68 1.19 0.77 -9.08
CA GLU A 68 2.42 0.09 -8.68
C GLU A 68 3.55 1.09 -8.62
N PHE A 69 4.70 0.61 -8.16
CA PHE A 69 5.91 1.41 -8.19
C PHE A 69 6.87 0.81 -9.20
N GLU A 70 7.41 1.67 -10.04
CA GLU A 70 8.45 1.28 -10.99
C GLU A 70 9.47 2.38 -11.04
N ASN A 71 10.72 2.02 -10.95
CA ASN A 71 11.79 3.01 -10.97
C ASN A 71 11.56 4.09 -9.94
N ASN A 72 11.13 3.67 -8.76
CA ASN A 72 10.92 4.56 -7.62
C ASN A 72 9.80 5.55 -7.83
N ARG A 73 8.92 5.29 -8.78
CA ARG A 73 7.81 6.19 -9.04
C ARG A 73 6.52 5.42 -9.10
N ILE A 74 5.43 6.11 -8.83
CA ILE A 74 4.11 5.53 -8.92
C ILE A 74 3.70 5.48 -10.37
N VAL A 75 3.24 4.32 -10.82
CA VAL A 75 2.78 4.16 -12.19
C VAL A 75 1.48 3.40 -12.20
N LYS A 76 0.70 3.57 -13.26
CA LYS A 76 -0.49 2.79 -13.48
C LYS A 76 -0.15 1.68 -14.44
N ASN A 77 -0.67 0.50 -14.16
CA ASN A 77 -0.45 -0.64 -15.02
C ASN A 77 -1.72 -1.43 -15.15
N THR A 78 -1.66 -2.50 -15.88
CA THR A 78 -2.77 -3.42 -15.99
C THR A 78 -2.26 -4.82 -15.73
N THR A 79 -3.17 -5.70 -15.37
CA THR A 79 -2.80 -7.08 -15.17
C THR A 79 -4.00 -7.94 -15.49
N LYS A 80 -3.75 -9.17 -15.83
CA LYS A 80 -4.82 -10.13 -16.02
C LYS A 80 -4.70 -11.24 -15.01
N GLY A 81 -3.52 -11.80 -14.86
CA GLY A 81 -3.32 -12.94 -13.99
C GLY A 81 -2.41 -12.71 -12.81
N TRP A 82 -1.81 -11.54 -12.68
CA TRP A 82 -0.89 -11.28 -11.58
C TRP A 82 -1.57 -10.47 -10.50
N PRO A 83 -1.60 -10.96 -9.29
CA PRO A 83 -2.24 -10.21 -8.20
C PRO A 83 -1.46 -8.94 -7.86
N CYS A 84 -2.21 -7.92 -7.53
CA CYS A 84 -1.63 -6.67 -7.06
C CYS A 84 -2.47 -6.15 -5.93
N ILE A 85 -1.85 -5.44 -5.02
CA ILE A 85 -2.58 -4.94 -3.87
C ILE A 85 -3.54 -3.83 -4.26
N LEU A 86 -3.06 -2.83 -4.98
CA LEU A 86 -3.94 -1.75 -5.40
C LEU A 86 -4.46 -2.06 -6.79
N VAL A 87 -5.56 -2.77 -6.82
CA VAL A 87 -6.15 -3.25 -8.05
C VAL A 87 -7.58 -2.76 -8.12
N PHE A 88 -8.00 -2.36 -9.31
CA PHE A 88 -9.30 -1.73 -9.53
C PHE A 88 -10.00 -2.33 -10.73
N LYS A 89 -11.31 -2.30 -10.69
CA LYS A 89 -12.10 -2.94 -11.74
C LYS A 89 -12.18 -2.10 -13.00
N SER A 90 -11.90 -0.81 -12.92
CA SER A 90 -11.95 0.03 -14.11
C SER A 90 -10.84 1.05 -14.06
N GLU A 91 -10.51 1.56 -15.23
CA GLU A 91 -9.45 2.55 -15.33
C GLU A 91 -9.88 3.85 -14.65
N GLU A 92 -11.15 4.19 -14.77
CA GLU A 92 -11.64 5.42 -14.16
C GLU A 92 -11.47 5.39 -12.65
N LEU A 93 -11.79 4.25 -12.03
CA LEU A 93 -11.61 4.14 -10.59
C LEU A 93 -10.15 4.21 -10.21
N CYS A 94 -9.31 3.58 -11.01
CA CYS A 94 -7.89 3.59 -10.74
C CYS A 94 -7.34 5.01 -10.83
N ASP A 95 -7.75 5.73 -11.86
CA ASP A 95 -7.29 7.11 -12.04
C ASP A 95 -7.75 8.00 -10.90
N GLU A 96 -8.99 7.85 -10.51
CA GLU A 96 -9.51 8.69 -9.44
C GLU A 96 -8.83 8.35 -8.12
N PHE A 97 -8.63 7.09 -7.85
CA PHE A 97 -7.97 6.69 -6.62
C PHE A 97 -6.55 7.26 -6.58
N LEU A 98 -5.84 7.16 -7.68
CA LEU A 98 -4.49 7.69 -7.73
C LEU A 98 -4.50 9.20 -7.53
N ARG A 99 -5.42 9.89 -8.19
CA ARG A 99 -5.49 11.32 -8.06
C ARG A 99 -5.80 11.75 -6.63
N CYS A 100 -6.72 11.06 -5.99
CA CYS A 100 -7.15 11.46 -4.67
C CYS A 100 -6.16 11.07 -3.57
N PHE A 101 -5.51 9.95 -3.73
CA PHE A 101 -4.71 9.41 -2.64
C PHE A 101 -3.24 9.28 -2.95
N ARG A 102 -2.75 9.98 -3.95
CA ARG A 102 -1.33 9.90 -4.28
C ARG A 102 -0.43 10.18 -3.08
N PRO A 103 -0.71 11.17 -2.24
CA PRO A 103 0.18 11.39 -1.10
C PRO A 103 0.25 10.20 -0.16
N LEU A 104 -0.85 9.48 -0.02
CA LEU A 104 -0.81 8.29 0.82
C LEU A 104 -0.05 7.17 0.14
N ILE A 105 -0.22 7.04 -1.18
CA ILE A 105 0.48 6.00 -1.90
C ILE A 105 1.98 6.24 -1.84
N GLU A 106 2.39 7.50 -1.88
CA GLU A 106 3.81 7.80 -1.77
C GLU A 106 4.40 7.30 -0.46
N LYS A 107 3.60 7.22 0.57
CA LYS A 107 4.11 6.75 1.85
C LYS A 107 4.42 5.28 1.88
N LEU A 108 4.03 4.55 0.83
CA LEU A 108 4.32 3.13 0.76
C LEU A 108 5.74 2.85 0.30
N LYS A 109 6.48 3.85 -0.11
CA LYS A 109 7.81 3.63 -0.66
C LYS A 109 8.72 2.80 0.24
N PRO A 110 8.72 2.99 1.55
CA PRO A 110 9.59 2.16 2.37
C PRO A 110 9.30 0.67 2.25
N LEU A 111 8.06 0.30 1.95
CA LEU A 111 7.73 -1.10 1.79
C LEU A 111 8.30 -1.69 0.52
N TYR A 112 8.68 -0.83 -0.42
CA TYR A 112 9.27 -1.27 -1.67
C TYR A 112 10.78 -1.11 -1.66
N GLY A 113 11.34 -0.77 -0.50
CA GLY A 113 12.76 -0.58 -0.41
C GLY A 113 13.24 0.75 -0.97
N ILE A 114 12.33 1.68 -1.18
CA ILE A 114 12.69 2.98 -1.72
C ILE A 114 12.91 3.93 -0.59
N LYS A 115 14.06 4.55 -0.56
CA LYS A 115 14.37 5.48 0.50
C LYS A 115 13.97 6.88 0.12
N GLU A 116 13.30 7.52 1.05
CA GLU A 116 12.90 8.88 0.83
C GLU A 116 14.08 9.79 0.85
N GLY A 117 14.15 10.65 -0.08
CA GLY A 117 15.17 11.64 -0.10
C GLY A 117 16.52 11.13 -0.50
N GLY A 118 16.60 10.01 -0.80
CA GLY A 118 17.89 9.49 -1.10
C GLY A 118 18.44 9.89 -2.43
N ARG A 119 18.39 10.50 -2.23
CA ARG A 119 18.84 10.74 -2.82
C ARG A 119 19.56 10.35 -3.46
N ASN A 120 19.40 10.34 -3.49
CA ASN A 120 19.95 10.03 -3.92
C ASN A 120 20.43 9.77 -4.60
N ASP A 121 20.29 9.77 -4.59
CA ASP A 121 20.70 9.42 -5.09
C ASP A 121 21.26 9.24 -5.71
N GLN A 122 21.18 9.35 -5.60
CA GLN A 122 21.68 9.07 -6.04
C GLN A 122 22.16 8.83 -6.65
N GLN A 123 22.12 8.88 -6.63
CA GLN A 123 22.59 8.53 -7.13
C GLN A 123 22.96 8.29 -7.70
N HIS A 124 23.03 8.29 -7.76
CA HIS A 124 23.44 7.90 -8.30
C HIS A 124 23.61 7.69 -8.67
#